data_6a8f69111d8bbbbf8b9ca626c0e5762d
#
_entry.id   6a8f69111d8bbbbf8b9ca626c0e5762d
#
_cell.length_a   1.000
_cell.length_b   1.000
_cell.length_c   1.000
_cell.angle_alpha   90.00
_cell.angle_beta   90.00
_cell.angle_gamma   90.00
#
_symmetry.space_group_name_H-M   'P 1'
#
loop_
_entity.id
_entity.type
_entity.pdbx_description
1 polymer ?
#
loop_
_entity_poly.entity_id
_entity_poly.type
_entity_poly.pdbx_seq_one_letter_code
_entity_poly.pdbx_strand_id
1 'polypeptide(L)'
;MSKTPNASQVPIRYRMQDYKKRGYLLEDFRLFHQRSQGVTVDYHYHEFCKLLLLNTGSGGYVVDSLRYQIQSGDVVLVDCNSVHRPEFDENTDYERTIIYIDPGFLQRESTQECNLLGCFSNEYGHVLRLTDRQFWQIQDIAHRLEAELAQRRQGHEIIAKALLMELLVNIHRFQQQETVFTSPIQPKNDRILDVLKYLDEHICEDLDIDSLADRFFISKFHLMRLFHKETGATVHSYIIKRRLLMARELIKQGVSATDACYRSGFRSYSAFTRAYSKNFGTTPTGRKDPSIVKSPTYE
;
A
#
# COMPACT_ATOMS: atom_id res chain seq x y z
N MET A 1 41.15 -8.99 33.98
CA MET A 1 39.75 -9.45 33.98
C MET A 1 38.94 -8.52 33.11
N SER A 2 38.82 -8.84 31.84
CA SER A 2 38.06 -8.09 30.84
C SER A 2 36.61 -8.54 30.87
N LYS A 3 35.70 -7.63 31.17
CA LYS A 3 34.24 -7.85 31.09
C LYS A 3 33.83 -7.86 29.62
N THR A 4 33.40 -9.01 29.13
CA THR A 4 32.67 -9.17 27.87
C THR A 4 31.38 -8.33 27.89
N PRO A 5 31.04 -7.58 26.84
CA PRO A 5 29.78 -6.84 26.81
C PRO A 5 28.61 -7.82 26.62
N ASN A 6 27.58 -7.57 27.39
CA ASN A 6 26.34 -8.33 27.49
C ASN A 6 25.58 -8.37 26.16
N ALA A 7 25.33 -9.56 25.64
CA ALA A 7 24.69 -9.86 24.35
C ALA A 7 23.14 -9.76 24.43
N SER A 8 22.57 -8.65 24.92
CA SER A 8 21.12 -8.51 25.04
C SER A 8 20.58 -7.15 24.59
N GLN A 9 20.91 -6.74 23.37
CA GLN A 9 20.11 -5.74 22.62
C GLN A 9 20.21 -6.02 21.13
N VAL A 10 19.67 -7.18 20.70
CA VAL A 10 19.31 -7.36 19.29
C VAL A 10 18.02 -6.55 19.09
N PRO A 11 18.00 -5.53 18.22
CA PRO A 11 16.77 -4.78 17.96
C PRO A 11 15.70 -5.75 17.47
N ILE A 12 14.50 -5.64 18.05
CA ILE A 12 13.34 -6.45 17.70
C ILE A 12 13.15 -6.33 16.18
N ARG A 13 13.51 -7.37 15.44
CA ARG A 13 13.27 -7.44 14.00
C ARG A 13 11.77 -7.73 13.82
N TYR A 14 11.00 -6.69 13.52
CA TYR A 14 9.61 -6.87 13.13
C TYR A 14 9.53 -7.75 11.88
N ARG A 15 8.67 -8.78 11.92
CA ARG A 15 8.38 -9.61 10.76
C ARG A 15 7.41 -8.85 9.84
N MET A 16 7.36 -9.19 8.55
CA MET A 16 6.42 -8.57 7.59
C MET A 16 4.97 -8.60 8.08
N GLN A 17 4.56 -9.66 8.79
CA GLN A 17 3.23 -9.81 9.39
C GLN A 17 2.93 -8.72 10.44
N ASP A 18 3.94 -8.17 11.12
CA ASP A 18 3.74 -7.12 12.12
C ASP A 18 3.37 -5.79 11.45
N TYR A 19 3.94 -5.49 10.28
CA TYR A 19 3.57 -4.30 9.50
C TYR A 19 2.16 -4.41 8.90
N LYS A 20 1.76 -5.58 8.43
CA LYS A 20 0.39 -5.85 7.97
C LYS A 20 -0.65 -5.60 9.08
N LYS A 21 -0.36 -5.98 10.32
CA LYS A 21 -1.24 -5.76 11.47
C LYS A 21 -1.30 -4.28 11.90
N ARG A 22 -0.20 -3.55 11.78
CA ARG A 22 -0.11 -2.14 12.18
C ARG A 22 -0.67 -1.20 11.12
N GLY A 23 -0.48 -1.51 9.83
CA GLY A 23 -0.88 -0.69 8.71
C GLY A 23 -0.01 0.54 8.46
N TYR A 24 1.03 0.79 9.26
CA TYR A 24 1.96 1.92 9.11
C TYR A 24 3.42 1.51 9.30
N LEU A 25 4.34 2.33 8.76
CA LEU A 25 5.78 2.15 8.82
C LEU A 25 6.39 3.17 9.80
N LEU A 26 7.37 2.73 10.62
CA LEU A 26 8.07 3.58 11.60
C LEU A 26 9.43 4.08 11.11
N GLU A 27 9.79 3.75 9.89
CA GLU A 27 11.05 4.04 9.23
C GLU A 27 10.80 4.51 7.80
N ASP A 28 11.77 5.12 7.16
CA ASP A 28 11.65 5.63 5.78
C ASP A 28 11.28 4.53 4.80
N PHE A 29 11.86 3.33 4.94
CA PHE A 29 11.55 2.16 4.12
C PHE A 29 12.02 0.85 4.75
N ARG A 30 11.47 -0.27 4.28
CA ARG A 30 11.86 -1.63 4.68
C ARG A 30 11.82 -2.59 3.49
N LEU A 31 12.87 -3.39 3.33
CA LEU A 31 12.96 -4.43 2.31
C LEU A 31 12.76 -5.82 2.93
N PHE A 32 12.03 -6.66 2.21
CA PHE A 32 11.84 -8.08 2.50
C PHE A 32 12.10 -8.89 1.24
N HIS A 33 12.92 -9.91 1.38
CA HIS A 33 13.07 -10.95 0.37
C HIS A 33 12.36 -12.20 0.85
N GLN A 34 11.48 -12.76 0.02
CA GLN A 34 10.65 -13.90 0.38
C GLN A 34 10.60 -14.93 -0.72
N ARG A 35 10.87 -16.19 -0.31
CA ARG A 35 10.56 -17.36 -1.09
C ARG A 35 9.44 -18.11 -0.38
N SER A 36 8.37 -18.42 -1.07
CA SER A 36 7.17 -19.03 -0.50
C SER A 36 6.50 -19.94 -1.52
N GLN A 37 5.70 -20.86 -1.01
CA GLN A 37 4.77 -21.67 -1.79
C GLN A 37 3.36 -21.22 -1.44
N GLY A 38 2.55 -20.97 -2.41
CA GLY A 38 1.16 -20.55 -2.37
C GLY A 38 0.74 -19.65 -1.20
N VAL A 39 0.28 -18.45 -1.45
CA VAL A 39 -0.34 -17.61 -0.39
C VAL A 39 -1.54 -16.90 -0.98
N THR A 40 -2.70 -17.22 -0.44
CA THR A 40 -3.88 -16.36 -0.55
C THR A 40 -3.94 -15.49 0.71
N VAL A 41 -3.92 -14.19 0.52
CA VAL A 41 -4.04 -13.19 1.60
C VAL A 41 -5.34 -12.45 1.36
N ASP A 42 -6.10 -12.19 2.41
CA ASP A 42 -7.31 -11.37 2.32
C ASP A 42 -6.97 -9.97 1.78
N TYR A 43 -7.96 -9.29 1.21
CA TYR A 43 -7.82 -7.89 0.84
C TYR A 43 -7.39 -7.07 2.04
N HIS A 44 -6.37 -6.26 1.85
CA HIS A 44 -5.84 -5.39 2.89
C HIS A 44 -5.30 -4.09 2.29
N TYR A 45 -5.08 -3.13 3.14
CA TYR A 45 -4.45 -1.85 2.81
C TYR A 45 -3.49 -1.45 3.94
N HIS A 46 -2.60 -0.53 3.65
CA HIS A 46 -1.65 0.03 4.62
C HIS A 46 -1.33 1.49 4.26
N GLU A 47 -0.76 2.24 5.21
CA GLU A 47 -0.46 3.66 5.03
C GLU A 47 0.90 3.94 4.35
N PHE A 48 1.61 2.91 3.94
CA PHE A 48 2.86 3.00 3.19
C PHE A 48 2.67 2.54 1.75
N CYS A 49 3.51 3.04 0.85
CA CYS A 49 3.60 2.56 -0.52
C CYS A 49 4.31 1.21 -0.55
N LYS A 50 3.95 0.35 -1.49
CA LYS A 50 4.54 -0.98 -1.65
C LYS A 50 5.01 -1.19 -3.07
N LEU A 51 6.28 -1.54 -3.20
CA LEU A 51 6.86 -2.05 -4.42
C LEU A 51 7.09 -3.55 -4.25
N LEU A 52 6.63 -4.35 -5.20
CA LEU A 52 6.89 -5.78 -5.27
C LEU A 52 7.55 -6.10 -6.61
N LEU A 53 8.73 -6.70 -6.56
CA LEU A 53 9.40 -7.29 -7.71
C LEU A 53 9.20 -8.80 -7.65
N LEU A 54 8.56 -9.39 -8.67
CA LEU A 54 8.38 -10.83 -8.77
C LEU A 54 9.62 -11.44 -9.44
N ASN A 55 10.48 -12.04 -8.63
CA ASN A 55 11.74 -12.61 -9.11
C ASN A 55 11.51 -13.91 -9.87
N THR A 56 10.68 -14.80 -9.34
CA THR A 56 10.29 -16.06 -9.99
C THR A 56 8.82 -16.38 -9.72
N GLY A 57 8.21 -17.17 -10.60
CA GLY A 57 6.84 -17.62 -10.48
C GLY A 57 5.83 -16.76 -11.27
N SER A 58 4.57 -17.05 -11.07
CA SER A 58 3.43 -16.31 -11.65
C SER A 58 2.21 -16.43 -10.77
N GLY A 59 1.27 -15.51 -10.89
CA GLY A 59 0.04 -15.51 -10.10
C GLY A 59 -0.86 -14.34 -10.42
N GLY A 60 -1.98 -14.23 -9.70
CA GLY A 60 -2.85 -13.07 -9.74
C GLY A 60 -2.41 -11.99 -8.75
N TYR A 61 -2.72 -10.75 -9.05
CA TYR A 61 -2.60 -9.62 -8.12
C TYR A 61 -3.74 -8.65 -8.34
N VAL A 62 -4.41 -8.27 -7.26
CA VAL A 62 -5.51 -7.31 -7.31
C VAL A 62 -5.06 -6.02 -6.62
N VAL A 63 -5.27 -4.88 -7.27
CA VAL A 63 -5.06 -3.54 -6.71
C VAL A 63 -6.25 -2.66 -7.09
N ASP A 64 -6.88 -2.03 -6.13
CA ASP A 64 -8.02 -1.11 -6.31
C ASP A 64 -9.07 -1.63 -7.31
N SER A 65 -9.58 -2.85 -7.06
CA SER A 65 -10.55 -3.55 -7.93
C SER A 65 -10.08 -3.98 -9.33
N LEU A 66 -8.83 -3.72 -9.69
CA LEU A 66 -8.22 -4.17 -10.95
C LEU A 66 -7.42 -5.45 -10.71
N ARG A 67 -7.71 -6.51 -11.48
CA ARG A 67 -6.99 -7.78 -11.41
C ARG A 67 -5.94 -7.87 -12.50
N TYR A 68 -4.75 -8.28 -12.15
CA TYR A 68 -3.62 -8.47 -13.06
C TYR A 68 -3.11 -9.92 -12.99
N GLN A 69 -2.67 -10.46 -14.13
CA GLN A 69 -1.84 -11.65 -14.16
C GLN A 69 -0.38 -11.22 -14.15
N ILE A 70 0.34 -11.55 -13.10
CA ILE A 70 1.75 -11.22 -12.94
C ILE A 70 2.63 -12.45 -13.16
N GLN A 71 3.84 -12.21 -13.62
CA GLN A 71 4.87 -13.22 -13.89
C GLN A 71 6.25 -12.72 -13.49
N SER A 72 7.24 -13.62 -13.52
CA SER A 72 8.66 -13.25 -13.30
C SER A 72 9.06 -12.05 -14.16
N GLY A 73 9.71 -11.05 -13.56
CA GLY A 73 10.09 -9.79 -14.20
C GLY A 73 9.06 -8.66 -14.06
N ASP A 74 7.88 -8.94 -13.51
CA ASP A 74 6.89 -7.89 -13.27
C ASP A 74 7.17 -7.14 -11.96
N VAL A 75 6.95 -5.83 -12.00
CA VAL A 75 6.94 -4.94 -10.82
C VAL A 75 5.50 -4.53 -10.53
N VAL A 76 5.05 -4.76 -9.30
CA VAL A 76 3.75 -4.29 -8.82
C VAL A 76 3.95 -3.08 -7.90
N LEU A 77 3.26 -1.99 -8.22
CA LEU A 77 3.27 -0.75 -7.46
C LEU A 77 1.90 -0.55 -6.82
N VAL A 78 1.90 -0.48 -5.49
CA VAL A 78 0.68 -0.29 -4.70
C VAL A 78 0.83 1.01 -3.93
N ASP A 79 -0.05 1.95 -4.21
CA ASP A 79 -0.08 3.23 -3.51
C ASP A 79 -0.45 3.06 -2.04
N CYS A 80 -0.06 4.02 -1.22
CA CYS A 80 -0.51 4.08 0.16
C CYS A 80 -2.04 4.10 0.20
N ASN A 81 -2.61 3.20 1.02
CA ASN A 81 -4.05 3.04 1.21
C ASN A 81 -4.83 2.37 0.05
N SER A 82 -4.17 1.96 -1.02
CA SER A 82 -4.79 1.12 -2.04
C SER A 82 -5.11 -0.26 -1.49
N VAL A 83 -6.34 -0.71 -1.72
CA VAL A 83 -6.78 -2.07 -1.33
C VAL A 83 -6.20 -3.08 -2.30
N HIS A 84 -5.47 -4.06 -1.80
CA HIS A 84 -4.81 -5.03 -2.67
C HIS A 84 -4.76 -6.43 -2.08
N ARG A 85 -4.55 -7.42 -2.96
CA ARG A 85 -4.43 -8.83 -2.62
C ARG A 85 -3.54 -9.56 -3.61
N PRO A 86 -2.50 -10.30 -3.17
CA PRO A 86 -1.83 -11.31 -3.99
C PRO A 86 -2.70 -12.58 -4.07
N GLU A 87 -2.71 -13.22 -5.24
CA GLU A 87 -3.43 -14.46 -5.52
C GLU A 87 -2.45 -15.46 -6.17
N PHE A 88 -1.70 -16.19 -5.36
CA PHE A 88 -0.81 -17.25 -5.83
C PHE A 88 -1.43 -18.61 -5.54
N ASP A 89 -1.42 -19.49 -6.52
CA ASP A 89 -1.91 -20.86 -6.36
C ASP A 89 -1.10 -21.60 -5.30
N GLU A 90 -1.77 -22.42 -4.50
CA GLU A 90 -1.19 -23.13 -3.34
C GLU A 90 0.04 -23.98 -3.70
N ASN A 91 0.15 -24.47 -4.92
CA ASN A 91 1.24 -25.31 -5.41
C ASN A 91 2.31 -24.56 -6.22
N THR A 92 2.23 -23.23 -6.30
CA THR A 92 3.18 -22.45 -7.09
C THR A 92 4.27 -21.88 -6.18
N ASP A 93 5.50 -22.28 -6.45
CA ASP A 93 6.68 -21.66 -5.85
C ASP A 93 6.88 -20.28 -6.47
N TYR A 94 7.12 -19.29 -5.63
CA TYR A 94 7.43 -17.95 -6.08
C TYR A 94 8.47 -17.27 -5.17
N GLU A 95 9.23 -16.39 -5.76
CA GLU A 95 10.22 -15.56 -5.07
C GLU A 95 9.98 -14.10 -5.40
N ARG A 96 9.95 -13.26 -4.39
CA ARG A 96 9.66 -11.83 -4.52
C ARG A 96 10.50 -10.99 -3.59
N THR A 97 10.89 -9.82 -4.07
CA THR A 97 11.43 -8.73 -3.26
C THR A 97 10.34 -7.69 -3.03
N ILE A 98 10.10 -7.33 -1.77
CA ILE A 98 9.08 -6.36 -1.39
C ILE A 98 9.74 -5.20 -0.68
N ILE A 99 9.44 -3.97 -1.09
CA ILE A 99 9.88 -2.76 -0.41
C ILE A 99 8.64 -1.99 0.06
N TYR A 100 8.53 -1.76 1.36
CA TYR A 100 7.59 -0.83 1.97
C TYR A 100 8.26 0.52 2.10
N ILE A 101 7.58 1.60 1.73
CA ILE A 101 8.16 2.94 1.64
C ILE A 101 7.19 3.94 2.25
N ASP A 102 7.69 4.74 3.20
CA ASP A 102 6.90 5.83 3.79
C ASP A 102 6.59 6.91 2.74
N PRO A 103 5.33 7.29 2.52
CA PRO A 103 4.98 8.31 1.53
C PRO A 103 5.57 9.69 1.86
N GLY A 104 5.77 9.99 3.14
CA GLY A 104 6.44 11.22 3.56
C GLY A 104 7.93 11.23 3.15
N PHE A 105 8.60 10.07 3.19
CA PHE A 105 9.95 9.94 2.64
C PHE A 105 9.95 10.22 1.14
N LEU A 106 9.07 9.58 0.36
CA LEU A 106 8.98 9.81 -1.09
C LEU A 106 8.75 11.29 -1.42
N GLN A 107 7.89 11.96 -0.64
CA GLN A 107 7.61 13.38 -0.83
C GLN A 107 8.83 14.27 -0.52
N ARG A 108 9.60 13.96 0.55
CA ARG A 108 10.81 14.73 0.91
C ARG A 108 11.93 14.59 -0.10
N GLU A 109 12.07 13.39 -0.69
CA GLU A 109 13.14 13.10 -1.65
C GLU A 109 12.74 13.40 -3.11
N SER A 110 11.50 13.78 -3.37
CA SER A 110 11.02 14.23 -4.69
C SER A 110 11.60 15.61 -5.03
N THR A 111 11.81 15.83 -6.34
CA THR A 111 12.22 17.13 -6.89
C THR A 111 11.10 17.72 -7.75
N GLN A 112 11.28 18.95 -8.24
CA GLN A 112 10.32 19.56 -9.18
C GLN A 112 10.21 18.77 -10.49
N GLU A 113 11.29 18.10 -10.92
CA GLU A 113 11.34 17.34 -12.17
C GLU A 113 11.02 15.86 -12.01
N CYS A 114 11.08 15.32 -10.77
CA CYS A 114 10.86 13.90 -10.49
C CYS A 114 10.01 13.72 -9.23
N ASN A 115 8.74 13.42 -9.42
CA ASN A 115 7.81 13.10 -8.34
C ASN A 115 7.83 11.59 -8.06
N LEU A 116 8.60 11.16 -7.06
CA LEU A 116 8.73 9.74 -6.70
C LEU A 116 7.42 9.14 -6.15
N LEU A 117 6.59 9.92 -5.49
CA LEU A 117 5.27 9.46 -5.05
C LEU A 117 4.36 9.17 -6.25
N GLY A 118 4.52 9.93 -7.34
CA GLY A 118 3.79 9.72 -8.60
C GLY A 118 4.03 8.34 -9.23
N CYS A 119 5.16 7.66 -8.92
CA CYS A 119 5.40 6.29 -9.38
C CYS A 119 4.31 5.32 -8.96
N PHE A 120 3.63 5.58 -7.84
CA PHE A 120 2.60 4.72 -7.27
C PHE A 120 1.18 5.13 -7.66
N SER A 121 1.01 6.24 -8.38
CA SER A 121 -0.31 6.73 -8.82
C SER A 121 -0.89 5.81 -9.91
N ASN A 122 -2.24 5.81 -10.01
CA ASN A 122 -2.96 5.03 -11.02
C ASN A 122 -2.73 5.52 -12.46
N GLU A 123 -2.12 6.67 -12.65
CA GLU A 123 -1.93 7.30 -13.96
C GLU A 123 -1.18 6.37 -14.93
N TYR A 124 -0.24 5.59 -14.40
CA TYR A 124 0.59 4.67 -15.19
C TYR A 124 0.20 3.19 -15.01
N GLY A 125 -0.89 2.88 -14.28
CA GLY A 125 -1.25 1.52 -13.92
C GLY A 125 -0.41 0.95 -12.78
N HIS A 126 -0.79 -0.25 -12.30
CA HIS A 126 -0.19 -0.86 -11.11
C HIS A 126 0.89 -1.89 -11.40
N VAL A 127 0.95 -2.43 -12.61
CA VAL A 127 1.86 -3.52 -12.97
C VAL A 127 2.69 -3.15 -14.20
N LEU A 128 4.00 -3.13 -14.02
CA LEU A 128 4.96 -2.94 -15.10
C LEU A 128 5.57 -4.29 -15.46
N ARG A 129 5.54 -4.64 -16.73
CA ARG A 129 6.25 -5.80 -17.30
C ARG A 129 7.57 -5.35 -17.88
N LEU A 130 8.63 -5.61 -17.16
CA LEU A 130 9.97 -5.22 -17.56
C LEU A 130 10.51 -6.14 -18.66
N THR A 131 11.31 -5.58 -19.55
CA THR A 131 12.19 -6.38 -20.43
C THR A 131 13.28 -7.05 -19.59
N ASP A 132 13.88 -8.13 -20.10
CA ASP A 132 14.95 -8.83 -19.38
C ASP A 132 16.06 -7.88 -18.92
N ARG A 133 16.48 -6.94 -19.77
CA ARG A 133 17.50 -5.94 -19.43
C ARG A 133 17.06 -5.02 -18.29
N GLN A 134 15.83 -4.52 -18.32
CA GLN A 134 15.29 -3.66 -17.26
C GLN A 134 15.14 -4.44 -15.97
N PHE A 135 14.68 -5.68 -16.04
CA PHE A 135 14.55 -6.57 -14.89
C PHE A 135 15.89 -6.80 -14.21
N TRP A 136 16.94 -7.19 -14.95
CA TRP A 136 18.28 -7.38 -14.40
C TRP A 136 18.83 -6.12 -13.76
N GLN A 137 18.58 -4.94 -14.34
CA GLN A 137 19.00 -3.67 -13.76
C GLN A 137 18.31 -3.41 -12.41
N ILE A 138 17.01 -3.61 -12.32
CA ILE A 138 16.24 -3.40 -11.07
C ILE A 138 16.63 -4.44 -10.03
N GLN A 139 16.83 -5.70 -10.43
CA GLN A 139 17.20 -6.79 -9.55
C GLN A 139 18.60 -6.58 -8.95
N ASP A 140 19.58 -6.11 -9.73
CA ASP A 140 20.92 -5.78 -9.23
C ASP A 140 20.85 -4.69 -8.15
N ILE A 141 20.13 -3.62 -8.40
CA ILE A 141 19.96 -2.55 -7.41
C ILE A 141 19.28 -3.08 -6.14
N ALA A 142 18.24 -3.90 -6.28
CA ALA A 142 17.54 -4.49 -5.14
C ALA A 142 18.44 -5.42 -4.31
N HIS A 143 19.29 -6.24 -4.94
CA HIS A 143 20.26 -7.11 -4.26
C HIS A 143 21.33 -6.28 -3.52
N ARG A 144 21.84 -5.22 -4.14
CA ARG A 144 22.81 -4.32 -3.49
C ARG A 144 22.16 -3.61 -2.28
N LEU A 145 20.92 -3.17 -2.41
CA LEU A 145 20.15 -2.59 -1.31
C LEU A 145 19.96 -3.58 -0.16
N GLU A 146 19.59 -4.82 -0.47
CA GLU A 146 19.44 -5.89 0.52
C GLU A 146 20.76 -6.16 1.25
N ALA A 147 21.87 -6.23 0.51
CA ALA A 147 23.20 -6.46 1.06
C ALA A 147 23.64 -5.34 2.02
N GLU A 148 23.41 -4.06 1.68
CA GLU A 148 23.73 -2.93 2.55
C GLU A 148 22.88 -2.93 3.83
N LEU A 149 21.59 -3.23 3.72
CA LEU A 149 20.69 -3.33 4.88
C LEU A 149 21.04 -4.51 5.81
N ALA A 150 21.59 -5.60 5.25
CA ALA A 150 22.01 -6.77 6.02
C ALA A 150 23.37 -6.56 6.74
N GLN A 151 24.35 -5.98 6.04
CA GLN A 151 25.73 -5.85 6.55
C GLN A 151 25.91 -4.69 7.53
N ARG A 152 25.12 -3.65 7.42
CA ARG A 152 25.11 -2.47 8.32
C ARG A 152 26.49 -1.86 8.56
N ARG A 153 27.31 -1.78 7.50
CA ARG A 153 28.62 -1.10 7.56
C ARG A 153 28.44 0.40 7.81
N GLN A 154 29.51 1.08 8.21
CA GLN A 154 29.47 2.54 8.39
C GLN A 154 28.98 3.22 7.10
N GLY A 155 27.98 4.08 7.20
CA GLY A 155 27.36 4.76 6.06
C GLY A 155 26.32 3.94 5.28
N HIS A 156 25.99 2.72 5.74
CA HIS A 156 24.99 1.87 5.07
C HIS A 156 23.63 2.57 4.86
N GLU A 157 23.22 3.41 5.79
CA GLU A 157 21.95 4.15 5.68
C GLU A 157 21.95 5.12 4.49
N ILE A 158 23.10 5.77 4.23
CA ILE A 158 23.26 6.69 3.09
C ILE A 158 23.23 5.89 1.77
N ILE A 159 23.99 4.80 1.70
CA ILE A 159 24.06 3.96 0.50
C ILE A 159 22.70 3.31 0.24
N ALA A 160 22.03 2.79 1.28
CA ALA A 160 20.71 2.19 1.14
C ALA A 160 19.67 3.18 0.62
N LYS A 161 19.66 4.42 1.11
CA LYS A 161 18.81 5.48 0.56
C LYS A 161 19.14 5.78 -0.89
N ALA A 162 20.41 5.93 -1.24
CA ALA A 162 20.83 6.19 -2.62
C ALA A 162 20.41 5.07 -3.58
N LEU A 163 20.55 3.81 -3.18
CA LEU A 163 20.11 2.65 -3.96
C LEU A 163 18.59 2.60 -4.13
N LEU A 164 17.82 2.91 -3.08
CA LEU A 164 16.38 3.01 -3.20
C LEU A 164 15.97 4.14 -4.16
N MET A 165 16.61 5.29 -4.08
CA MET A 165 16.37 6.41 -5.02
C MET A 165 16.70 6.03 -6.46
N GLU A 166 17.84 5.37 -6.70
CA GLU A 166 18.23 4.85 -8.01
C GLU A 166 17.18 3.89 -8.56
N LEU A 167 16.68 2.95 -7.73
CA LEU A 167 15.65 1.99 -8.10
C LEU A 167 14.36 2.69 -8.51
N LEU A 168 13.87 3.63 -7.69
CA LEU A 168 12.61 4.36 -7.95
C LEU A 168 12.70 5.23 -9.19
N VAL A 169 13.82 5.94 -9.40
CA VAL A 169 14.03 6.77 -10.60
C VAL A 169 14.07 5.90 -11.86
N ASN A 170 14.70 4.73 -11.83
CA ASN A 170 14.68 3.82 -12.97
C ASN A 170 13.27 3.30 -13.25
N ILE A 171 12.49 2.91 -12.23
CA ILE A 171 11.10 2.50 -12.41
C ILE A 171 10.29 3.64 -13.01
N HIS A 172 10.43 4.87 -12.50
CA HIS A 172 9.72 6.03 -13.03
C HIS A 172 10.06 6.30 -14.51
N ARG A 173 11.32 6.16 -14.90
CA ARG A 173 11.75 6.27 -16.32
C ARG A 173 11.16 5.16 -17.18
N PHE A 174 11.04 3.93 -16.66
CA PHE A 174 10.42 2.84 -17.39
C PHE A 174 8.91 3.05 -17.55
N GLN A 175 8.23 3.63 -16.55
CA GLN A 175 6.81 3.99 -16.65
C GLN A 175 6.50 4.99 -17.78
N GLN A 176 7.45 5.81 -18.17
CA GLN A 176 7.27 6.74 -19.29
C GLN A 176 7.42 6.09 -20.67
N GLN A 177 7.73 4.78 -20.74
CA GLN A 177 7.85 4.03 -21.99
C GLN A 177 6.54 3.29 -22.27
N GLU A 178 5.92 3.51 -23.42
CA GLU A 178 4.58 3.02 -23.78
C GLU A 178 4.39 1.47 -23.74
N THR A 179 5.47 0.69 -23.72
CA THR A 179 5.44 -0.76 -23.87
C THR A 179 5.44 -1.55 -22.56
N VAL A 180 5.45 -0.91 -21.41
CA VAL A 180 5.78 -1.56 -20.12
C VAL A 180 4.55 -1.93 -19.29
N PHE A 181 3.36 -1.43 -19.61
CA PHE A 181 2.18 -1.66 -18.79
C PHE A 181 1.44 -2.97 -19.11
N THR A 182 1.06 -3.67 -18.06
CA THR A 182 0.19 -4.83 -18.15
C THR A 182 -1.26 -4.38 -17.97
N SER A 183 -2.09 -4.67 -18.97
CA SER A 183 -3.54 -4.39 -18.88
C SER A 183 -4.18 -5.27 -17.80
N PRO A 184 -5.10 -4.72 -16.99
CA PRO A 184 -5.86 -5.54 -16.06
C PRO A 184 -6.72 -6.54 -16.80
N ILE A 185 -6.83 -7.75 -16.24
CA ILE A 185 -7.75 -8.76 -16.73
C ILE A 185 -9.14 -8.41 -16.22
N GLN A 186 -10.12 -8.35 -17.12
CA GLN A 186 -11.50 -8.20 -16.68
C GLN A 186 -11.96 -9.49 -15.98
N PRO A 187 -12.31 -9.44 -14.69
CA PRO A 187 -12.77 -10.63 -13.99
C PRO A 187 -14.10 -11.10 -14.54
N LYS A 188 -14.18 -12.37 -14.95
CA LYS A 188 -15.48 -13.04 -15.13
C LYS A 188 -16.06 -13.26 -13.73
N ASN A 189 -17.09 -12.47 -13.36
CA ASN A 189 -17.92 -12.67 -12.15
C ASN A 189 -17.24 -12.53 -10.77
N ASP A 190 -16.34 -11.61 -10.54
CA ASP A 190 -15.94 -11.28 -9.18
C ASP A 190 -16.82 -10.15 -8.61
N ARG A 191 -17.97 -10.53 -8.06
CA ARG A 191 -18.98 -9.58 -7.51
C ARG A 191 -18.38 -8.60 -6.50
N ILE A 192 -17.36 -9.02 -5.76
CA ILE A 192 -16.76 -8.13 -4.77
C ILE A 192 -15.89 -7.04 -5.43
N LEU A 193 -15.23 -7.37 -6.54
CA LEU A 193 -14.48 -6.36 -7.31
C LEU A 193 -15.41 -5.32 -7.92
N ASP A 194 -16.58 -5.75 -8.41
CA ASP A 194 -17.59 -4.83 -8.94
C ASP A 194 -18.15 -3.93 -7.85
N VAL A 195 -18.37 -4.47 -6.63
CA VAL A 195 -18.79 -3.68 -5.46
C VAL A 195 -17.71 -2.68 -5.06
N LEU A 196 -16.44 -3.09 -4.97
CA LEU A 196 -15.32 -2.21 -4.63
C LEU A 196 -15.16 -1.09 -5.66
N LYS A 197 -15.22 -1.43 -6.94
CA LYS A 197 -15.16 -0.46 -8.04
C LYS A 197 -16.28 0.57 -7.93
N TYR A 198 -17.52 0.12 -7.73
CA TYR A 198 -18.66 1.00 -7.55
C TYR A 198 -18.49 1.92 -6.34
N LEU A 199 -18.04 1.38 -5.21
CA LEU A 199 -17.77 2.19 -4.00
C LEU A 199 -16.71 3.26 -4.25
N ASP A 200 -15.64 2.94 -4.96
CA ASP A 200 -14.54 3.88 -5.25
C ASP A 200 -15.02 4.99 -6.22
N GLU A 201 -15.77 4.63 -7.25
CA GLU A 201 -16.34 5.59 -8.21
C GLU A 201 -17.37 6.56 -7.59
N HIS A 202 -18.11 6.09 -6.55
CA HIS A 202 -19.20 6.86 -5.91
C HIS A 202 -18.90 7.25 -4.46
N ILE A 203 -17.61 7.25 -4.06
CA ILE A 203 -17.20 7.40 -2.66
C ILE A 203 -17.67 8.70 -2.01
N CYS A 204 -17.84 9.76 -2.79
CA CYS A 204 -18.31 11.07 -2.32
C CYS A 204 -19.83 11.16 -2.21
N GLU A 205 -20.56 10.19 -2.75
CA GLU A 205 -22.02 10.18 -2.79
C GLU A 205 -22.63 9.56 -1.52
N ASP A 206 -23.95 9.58 -1.46
CA ASP A 206 -24.69 8.91 -0.38
C ASP A 206 -24.74 7.40 -0.64
N LEU A 207 -23.89 6.67 0.03
CA LEU A 207 -23.79 5.23 -0.11
C LEU A 207 -24.58 4.53 1.00
N ASP A 208 -25.74 3.99 0.64
CA ASP A 208 -26.58 3.17 1.50
C ASP A 208 -26.38 1.67 1.18
N ILE A 209 -26.30 0.85 2.22
CA ILE A 209 -26.01 -0.58 2.07
C ILE A 209 -27.18 -1.33 1.42
N ASP A 210 -28.41 -0.91 1.67
CA ASP A 210 -29.59 -1.55 1.08
C ASP A 210 -29.64 -1.28 -0.43
N SER A 211 -29.46 -0.03 -0.85
CA SER A 211 -29.33 0.36 -2.25
C SER A 211 -28.17 -0.33 -2.96
N LEU A 212 -27.05 -0.51 -2.26
CA LEU A 212 -25.90 -1.24 -2.79
C LEU A 212 -26.21 -2.73 -3.00
N ALA A 213 -26.89 -3.35 -2.06
CA ALA A 213 -27.30 -4.75 -2.15
C ALA A 213 -28.28 -4.99 -3.31
N ASP A 214 -29.27 -4.11 -3.46
CA ASP A 214 -30.24 -4.14 -4.56
C ASP A 214 -29.55 -3.99 -5.93
N ARG A 215 -28.60 -3.07 -6.05
CA ARG A 215 -27.84 -2.84 -7.29
C ARG A 215 -27.09 -4.09 -7.76
N PHE A 216 -26.52 -4.87 -6.83
CA PHE A 216 -25.76 -6.08 -7.15
C PHE A 216 -26.61 -7.37 -7.07
N PHE A 217 -27.92 -7.26 -6.92
CA PHE A 217 -28.88 -8.38 -6.87
C PHE A 217 -28.51 -9.42 -5.79
N ILE A 218 -28.11 -8.95 -4.62
CA ILE A 218 -27.78 -9.79 -3.44
C ILE A 218 -28.48 -9.24 -2.20
N SER A 219 -28.74 -10.11 -1.23
CA SER A 219 -29.29 -9.62 0.04
C SER A 219 -28.23 -8.82 0.81
N LYS A 220 -28.69 -7.84 1.59
CA LYS A 220 -27.85 -7.01 2.48
C LYS A 220 -26.90 -7.88 3.35
N PHE A 221 -27.45 -8.94 3.98
CA PHE A 221 -26.66 -9.83 4.83
C PHE A 221 -25.61 -10.59 4.04
N HIS A 222 -25.94 -11.02 2.82
CA HIS A 222 -24.98 -11.70 1.96
C HIS A 222 -23.87 -10.74 1.50
N LEU A 223 -24.22 -9.51 1.10
CA LEU A 223 -23.25 -8.47 0.77
C LEU A 223 -22.28 -8.21 1.93
N MET A 224 -22.82 -7.95 3.13
CA MET A 224 -22.00 -7.64 4.31
C MET A 224 -21.05 -8.79 4.66
N ARG A 225 -21.54 -10.04 4.62
CA ARG A 225 -20.73 -11.24 4.89
C ARG A 225 -19.66 -11.46 3.83
N LEU A 226 -20.03 -11.34 2.56
CA LEU A 226 -19.10 -11.50 1.42
C LEU A 226 -18.03 -10.43 1.46
N PHE A 227 -18.44 -9.16 1.64
CA PHE A 227 -17.52 -8.04 1.74
C PHE A 227 -16.52 -8.23 2.88
N HIS A 228 -17.02 -8.57 4.08
CA HIS A 228 -16.14 -8.81 5.23
C HIS A 228 -15.22 -10.01 5.04
N LYS A 229 -15.72 -11.10 4.46
CA LYS A 229 -14.91 -12.30 4.15
C LYS A 229 -13.76 -11.94 3.19
N GLU A 230 -14.05 -11.19 2.13
CA GLU A 230 -13.09 -10.91 1.07
C GLU A 230 -12.15 -9.73 1.40
N THR A 231 -12.62 -8.71 2.14
CA THR A 231 -11.84 -7.50 2.43
C THR A 231 -11.29 -7.43 3.85
N GLY A 232 -11.73 -8.28 4.76
CA GLY A 232 -11.44 -8.18 6.20
C GLY A 232 -12.09 -6.97 6.88
N ALA A 233 -12.85 -6.15 6.16
CA ALA A 233 -13.45 -4.92 6.64
C ALA A 233 -14.99 -4.91 6.47
N THR A 234 -15.70 -4.09 7.21
CA THR A 234 -17.10 -3.83 6.90
C THR A 234 -17.23 -2.81 5.77
N VAL A 235 -18.31 -2.85 4.98
CA VAL A 235 -18.59 -1.85 3.92
C VAL A 235 -18.49 -0.43 4.49
N HIS A 236 -19.10 -0.18 5.65
CA HIS A 236 -19.05 1.13 6.30
C HIS A 236 -17.64 1.56 6.68
N SER A 237 -16.82 0.67 7.27
CA SER A 237 -15.45 1.01 7.63
C SER A 237 -14.57 1.27 6.41
N TYR A 238 -14.80 0.55 5.31
CA TYR A 238 -14.15 0.79 4.03
C TYR A 238 -14.48 2.20 3.49
N ILE A 239 -15.77 2.53 3.39
CA ILE A 239 -16.22 3.85 2.92
C ILE A 239 -15.61 4.98 3.76
N ILE A 240 -15.69 4.88 5.09
CA ILE A 240 -15.13 5.90 6.00
C ILE A 240 -13.63 6.06 5.75
N LYS A 241 -12.88 4.95 5.63
CA LYS A 241 -11.44 5.01 5.41
C LYS A 241 -11.11 5.67 4.07
N ARG A 242 -11.77 5.28 2.97
CA ARG A 242 -11.55 5.88 1.64
C ARG A 242 -11.83 7.38 1.64
N ARG A 243 -12.92 7.81 2.26
CA ARG A 243 -13.26 9.24 2.44
C ARG A 243 -12.20 9.99 3.24
N LEU A 244 -11.71 9.41 4.33
CA LEU A 244 -10.65 10.02 5.15
C LEU A 244 -9.35 10.21 4.37
N LEU A 245 -8.99 9.24 3.53
CA LEU A 245 -7.81 9.31 2.69
C LEU A 245 -7.92 10.42 1.65
N MET A 246 -9.08 10.49 0.98
CA MET A 246 -9.37 11.57 0.04
C MET A 246 -9.35 12.94 0.72
N ALA A 247 -9.96 13.06 1.91
CA ALA A 247 -9.92 14.31 2.67
C ALA A 247 -8.48 14.72 3.05
N ARG A 248 -7.66 13.76 3.47
CA ARG A 248 -6.25 14.01 3.80
C ARG A 248 -5.46 14.52 2.60
N GLU A 249 -5.70 13.96 1.44
CA GLU A 249 -5.04 14.39 0.21
C GLU A 249 -5.47 15.80 -0.20
N LEU A 250 -6.77 16.11 -0.12
CA LEU A 250 -7.28 17.47 -0.34
C LEU A 250 -6.66 18.48 0.63
N ILE A 251 -6.51 18.12 1.92
CA ILE A 251 -5.87 18.99 2.93
C ILE A 251 -4.39 19.22 2.60
N LYS A 252 -3.65 18.21 2.17
CA LYS A 252 -2.25 18.36 1.73
C LYS A 252 -2.14 19.30 0.52
N GLN A 253 -3.12 19.29 -0.37
CA GLN A 253 -3.20 20.21 -1.52
C GLN A 253 -3.63 21.64 -1.12
N GLY A 254 -3.80 21.92 0.19
CA GLY A 254 -4.16 23.25 0.69
C GLY A 254 -5.66 23.51 0.79
N VAL A 255 -6.51 22.52 0.54
CA VAL A 255 -7.96 22.64 0.73
C VAL A 255 -8.28 22.74 2.22
N SER A 256 -9.22 23.61 2.60
CA SER A 256 -9.62 23.76 4.00
C SER A 256 -10.16 22.43 4.56
N ALA A 257 -9.94 22.18 5.87
CA ALA A 257 -10.44 20.96 6.52
C ALA A 257 -11.96 20.82 6.40
N THR A 258 -12.70 21.93 6.38
CA THR A 258 -14.16 21.95 6.20
C THR A 258 -14.54 21.54 4.78
N ASP A 259 -13.92 22.12 3.77
CA ASP A 259 -14.18 21.76 2.38
C ASP A 259 -13.75 20.34 2.06
N ALA A 260 -12.59 19.91 2.57
CA ALA A 260 -12.11 18.53 2.43
C ALA A 260 -13.11 17.52 3.04
N CYS A 261 -13.69 17.82 4.20
CA CYS A 261 -14.73 17.01 4.82
C CYS A 261 -15.92 16.78 3.85
N TYR A 262 -16.51 17.84 3.33
CA TYR A 262 -17.70 17.73 2.48
C TYR A 262 -17.38 17.18 1.09
N ARG A 263 -16.28 17.60 0.48
CA ARG A 263 -15.85 17.09 -0.82
C ARG A 263 -15.47 15.60 -0.81
N SER A 264 -15.08 15.07 0.34
CA SER A 264 -14.83 13.64 0.50
C SER A 264 -16.06 12.81 0.90
N GLY A 265 -17.27 13.42 0.91
CA GLY A 265 -18.53 12.73 1.14
C GLY A 265 -18.94 12.58 2.61
N PHE A 266 -18.27 13.25 3.55
CA PHE A 266 -18.77 13.33 4.93
C PHE A 266 -19.92 14.34 5.02
N ARG A 267 -20.95 13.99 5.79
CA ARG A 267 -22.11 14.86 6.05
C ARG A 267 -21.98 15.69 7.33
N SER A 268 -21.05 15.35 8.20
CA SER A 268 -20.85 15.99 9.51
C SER A 268 -19.38 16.21 9.78
N TYR A 269 -19.00 17.48 9.97
CA TYR A 269 -17.64 17.88 10.31
C TYR A 269 -17.18 17.28 11.64
N SER A 270 -18.05 17.17 12.64
CA SER A 270 -17.73 16.57 13.93
C SER A 270 -17.46 15.07 13.83
N ALA A 271 -18.25 14.34 13.01
CA ALA A 271 -18.02 12.92 12.74
C ALA A 271 -16.72 12.72 11.96
N PHE A 272 -16.47 13.56 10.96
CA PHE A 272 -15.21 13.59 10.19
C PHE A 272 -14.00 13.80 11.09
N THR A 273 -14.01 14.85 11.93
CA THR A 273 -12.87 15.17 12.80
C THR A 273 -12.54 14.02 13.75
N ARG A 274 -13.56 13.41 14.38
CA ARG A 274 -13.36 12.23 15.25
C ARG A 274 -12.77 11.04 14.48
N ALA A 275 -13.33 10.74 13.31
CA ALA A 275 -12.85 9.64 12.47
C ALA A 275 -11.42 9.92 11.97
N TYR A 276 -11.13 11.16 11.58
CA TYR A 276 -9.80 11.60 11.12
C TYR A 276 -8.74 11.45 12.23
N SER A 277 -9.01 12.01 13.41
CA SER A 277 -8.11 11.91 14.56
C SER A 277 -7.87 10.47 14.98
N LYS A 278 -8.92 9.65 15.01
CA LYS A 278 -8.80 8.21 15.34
C LYS A 278 -7.93 7.46 14.34
N ASN A 279 -7.99 7.80 13.04
CA ASN A 279 -7.24 7.11 12.01
C ASN A 279 -5.80 7.61 11.85
N PHE A 280 -5.56 8.92 11.98
CA PHE A 280 -4.27 9.55 11.66
C PHE A 280 -3.52 10.09 12.88
N GLY A 281 -4.09 10.01 14.08
CA GLY A 281 -3.45 10.51 15.31
C GLY A 281 -3.36 12.04 15.42
N THR A 282 -3.87 12.77 14.42
CA THR A 282 -3.86 14.24 14.36
C THR A 282 -5.22 14.76 13.92
N THR A 283 -5.55 15.97 14.29
CA THR A 283 -6.75 16.63 13.77
C THR A 283 -6.57 17.02 12.29
N PRO A 284 -7.67 17.25 11.54
CA PRO A 284 -7.56 17.70 10.15
C PRO A 284 -6.81 19.04 9.98
N THR A 285 -6.70 19.83 11.04
CA THR A 285 -5.96 21.10 11.09
C THR A 285 -4.50 20.93 11.55
N GLY A 286 -4.00 19.70 11.66
CA GLY A 286 -2.60 19.40 12.00
C GLY A 286 -2.24 19.44 13.47
N ARG A 287 -3.20 19.68 14.39
CA ARG A 287 -2.94 19.64 15.84
C ARG A 287 -2.93 18.18 16.32
N LYS A 288 -1.97 17.83 17.18
CA LYS A 288 -2.00 16.51 17.87
C LYS A 288 -3.29 16.45 18.71
N ASP A 289 -4.04 15.37 18.56
CA ASP A 289 -5.26 15.17 19.35
C ASP A 289 -4.88 14.70 20.76
N PRO A 290 -5.13 15.51 21.81
CA PRO A 290 -4.79 15.14 23.18
C PRO A 290 -5.61 13.96 23.73
N SER A 291 -6.72 13.59 23.09
CA SER A 291 -7.57 12.47 23.51
C SER A 291 -7.05 11.10 23.04
N ILE A 292 -6.08 11.07 22.11
CA ILE A 292 -5.43 9.83 21.69
C ILE A 292 -4.31 9.52 22.68
N VAL A 293 -4.68 8.94 23.80
CA VAL A 293 -3.75 8.29 24.71
C VAL A 293 -3.02 7.19 23.93
N LYS A 294 -1.69 7.25 23.91
CA LYS A 294 -0.83 6.20 23.35
C LYS A 294 -1.38 4.84 23.81
N SER A 295 -1.72 3.98 22.85
CA SER A 295 -1.96 2.58 23.15
C SER A 295 -0.78 2.04 23.96
N PRO A 296 -1.00 1.25 25.01
CA PRO A 296 0.06 0.81 25.88
C PRO A 296 1.13 0.10 25.07
N THR A 297 2.37 0.54 25.26
CA THR A 297 3.57 -0.23 24.92
C THR A 297 3.45 -1.56 25.67
N TYR A 298 3.13 -2.63 24.97
CA TYR A 298 3.31 -3.97 25.48
C TYR A 298 4.82 -4.21 25.51
N GLU A 299 5.34 -4.30 26.75
CA GLU A 299 6.67 -4.83 27.07
C GLU A 299 6.88 -6.26 26.53
#